data_0b11742d98f9d83b1ce8271bc8c5081e
#
_entry.id   0b11742d98f9d83b1ce8271bc8c5081e
#
_cell.length_a   1.000
_cell.length_b   1.000
_cell.length_c   1.000
_cell.angle_alpha   90.00
_cell.angle_beta   90.00
_cell.angle_gamma   90.00
#
_symmetry.space_group_name_H-M   'P 1'
#
loop_
_entity.id
_entity.type
_entity.pdbx_description
1 polymer ?
#
loop_
_entity_poly.entity_id
_entity_poly.type
_entity_poly.pdbx_seq_one_letter_code
_entity_poly.pdbx_strand_id
1 'polypeptide(L)'
;MVQEIAKEMIRQARQEGAQDIYLIPKTTCYELYMRIGDERRFIKTYDFELLSAVISHFKFVAGMNVGEKRRSQLGSCDYDCGEAKVSIRLSSVGDYRGFESLVIRLLHDEDRELRFWFEQLPELRKKIQARGLYLFSGPVGSGKTTLMYHLAQLKFSGQQVMSIEDPVEIKQEAMLQLQLNET
;
A
#
# COMPACT_ATOMS: atom_id res chain seq x y z
N MET A 1 21.92 0.92 -11.80
CA MET A 1 21.03 1.89 -12.51
C MET A 1 19.55 1.57 -12.26
N VAL A 2 19.00 0.41 -12.65
CA VAL A 2 17.57 0.06 -12.45
C VAL A 2 17.14 0.12 -10.97
N GLN A 3 17.90 -0.50 -10.08
CA GLN A 3 17.63 -0.47 -8.63
C GLN A 3 17.64 0.94 -8.05
N GLU A 4 18.55 1.81 -8.50
CA GLU A 4 18.60 3.19 -8.02
C GLU A 4 17.39 4.00 -8.44
N ILE A 5 16.91 3.79 -9.68
CA ILE A 5 15.67 4.41 -10.14
C ILE A 5 14.48 3.91 -9.33
N ALA A 6 14.40 2.62 -9.06
CA ALA A 6 13.34 2.05 -8.22
C ALA A 6 13.36 2.61 -6.80
N LYS A 7 14.55 2.69 -6.17
CA LYS A 7 14.72 3.31 -4.85
C LYS A 7 14.32 4.77 -4.83
N GLU A 8 14.72 5.52 -5.86
CA GLU A 8 14.39 6.94 -5.98
C GLU A 8 12.89 7.17 -6.10
N MET A 9 12.19 6.33 -6.90
CA MET A 9 10.73 6.40 -7.00
C MET A 9 10.05 6.23 -5.64
N ILE A 10 10.46 5.24 -4.85
CA ILE A 10 9.88 5.00 -3.52
C ILE A 10 10.24 6.12 -2.54
N ARG A 11 11.50 6.62 -2.56
CA ARG A 11 11.91 7.75 -1.72
C ARG A 11 11.10 9.01 -2.03
N GLN A 12 10.99 9.36 -3.31
CA GLN A 12 10.21 10.51 -3.75
C GLN A 12 8.74 10.39 -3.32
N ALA A 13 8.12 9.23 -3.55
CA ALA A 13 6.74 8.98 -3.14
C ALA A 13 6.54 9.15 -1.64
N ARG A 14 7.48 8.64 -0.83
CA ARG A 14 7.44 8.79 0.63
C ARG A 14 7.60 10.26 1.06
N GLN A 15 8.53 10.99 0.48
CA GLN A 15 8.77 12.41 0.78
C GLN A 15 7.57 13.29 0.44
N GLU A 16 6.90 13.01 -0.68
CA GLU A 16 5.71 13.74 -1.12
C GLU A 16 4.41 13.26 -0.43
N GLY A 17 4.48 12.23 0.40
CA GLY A 17 3.31 11.65 1.07
C GLY A 17 2.36 10.94 0.10
N ALA A 18 2.88 10.45 -1.03
CA ALA A 18 2.10 9.71 -1.99
C ALA A 18 1.66 8.34 -1.43
N GLN A 19 0.44 7.96 -1.77
CA GLN A 19 -0.15 6.68 -1.37
C GLN A 19 0.10 5.61 -2.44
N ASP A 20 0.03 5.99 -3.72
CA ASP A 20 0.23 5.08 -4.84
C ASP A 20 1.17 5.69 -5.88
N ILE A 21 1.96 4.83 -6.53
CA ILE A 21 2.74 5.13 -7.73
C ILE A 21 2.14 4.32 -8.88
N TYR A 22 1.94 4.94 -10.03
CA TYR A 22 1.42 4.30 -11.23
C TYR A 22 2.47 4.37 -12.34
N LEU A 23 2.84 3.21 -12.89
CA LEU A 23 3.69 3.07 -14.07
C LEU A 23 2.80 2.61 -15.22
N ILE A 24 2.48 3.54 -16.13
CA ILE A 24 1.47 3.33 -17.17
C ILE A 24 2.12 3.36 -18.56
N PRO A 25 2.02 2.27 -19.35
CA PRO A 25 2.53 2.23 -20.70
C PRO A 25 1.70 3.12 -21.64
N LYS A 26 2.39 3.95 -22.43
CA LYS A 26 1.84 4.74 -23.52
C LYS A 26 2.28 4.18 -24.87
N THR A 27 2.12 4.92 -25.94
CA THR A 27 2.51 4.47 -27.28
C THR A 27 4.02 4.42 -27.46
N THR A 28 4.74 5.39 -26.91
CA THR A 28 6.20 5.55 -27.15
C THR A 28 7.03 5.55 -25.86
N CYS A 29 6.39 5.58 -24.70
CA CYS A 29 7.07 5.71 -23.41
C CYS A 29 6.21 5.11 -22.28
N TYR A 30 6.77 5.10 -21.09
CA TYR A 30 6.00 4.95 -19.85
C TYR A 30 5.82 6.31 -19.19
N GLU A 31 4.66 6.51 -18.58
CA GLU A 31 4.40 7.65 -17.71
C GLU A 31 4.32 7.20 -16.25
N LEU A 32 5.01 7.96 -15.40
CA LEU A 32 4.94 7.81 -13.96
C LEU A 32 4.00 8.85 -13.38
N TYR A 33 3.04 8.40 -12.59
CA TYR A 33 2.16 9.24 -11.79
C TYR A 33 2.26 8.86 -10.31
N MET A 34 1.96 9.81 -9.45
CA MET A 34 1.79 9.58 -8.02
C MET A 34 0.41 10.08 -7.57
N ARG A 35 -0.23 9.34 -6.65
CA ARG A 35 -1.44 9.80 -5.99
C ARG A 35 -1.10 10.39 -4.64
N ILE A 36 -1.44 11.66 -4.45
CA ILE A 36 -1.22 12.41 -3.22
C ILE A 36 -2.59 12.94 -2.78
N GLY A 37 -3.14 12.38 -1.69
CA GLY A 37 -4.53 12.61 -1.32
C GLY A 37 -5.49 12.10 -2.41
N ASP A 38 -6.36 12.97 -2.90
CA ASP A 38 -7.33 12.65 -3.96
C ASP A 38 -6.80 12.98 -5.37
N GLU A 39 -5.62 13.57 -5.49
CA GLU A 39 -5.05 14.02 -6.76
C GLU A 39 -4.07 13.00 -7.32
N ARG A 40 -4.22 12.69 -8.64
CA ARG A 40 -3.24 11.93 -9.41
C ARG A 40 -2.35 12.90 -10.18
N ARG A 41 -1.10 13.04 -9.73
CA ARG A 41 -0.11 13.96 -10.33
C ARG A 41 0.80 13.23 -11.29
N PHE A 42 0.99 13.80 -12.49
CA PHE A 42 2.04 13.39 -13.41
C PHE A 42 3.42 13.81 -12.88
N ILE A 43 4.38 12.90 -12.93
CA ILE A 43 5.75 13.14 -12.46
C ILE A 43 6.71 13.26 -13.64
N LYS A 44 6.85 12.21 -14.45
CA LYS A 44 7.73 12.20 -15.62
C LYS A 44 7.50 11.00 -16.54
N THR A 45 8.18 11.01 -17.68
CA THR A 45 8.22 9.90 -18.63
C THR A 45 9.53 9.12 -18.54
N TYR A 46 9.49 7.87 -18.98
CA TYR A 46 10.64 6.98 -19.08
C TYR A 46 10.61 6.19 -20.39
N ASP A 47 11.79 5.78 -20.88
CA ASP A 47 11.89 4.84 -21.99
C ASP A 47 11.32 3.48 -21.64
N PHE A 48 10.78 2.77 -22.65
CA PHE A 48 10.18 1.46 -22.47
C PHE A 48 11.12 0.43 -21.85
N GLU A 49 12.34 0.33 -22.39
CA GLU A 49 13.32 -0.67 -21.92
C GLU A 49 13.67 -0.44 -20.46
N LEU A 50 13.93 0.81 -20.10
CA LEU A 50 14.30 1.20 -18.75
C LEU A 50 13.19 0.88 -17.76
N LEU A 51 11.95 1.30 -18.05
CA LEU A 51 10.87 1.09 -17.09
C LEU A 51 10.36 -0.34 -17.07
N SER A 52 10.39 -1.07 -18.17
CA SER A 52 10.13 -2.50 -18.18
C SER A 52 11.12 -3.27 -17.27
N ALA A 53 12.40 -2.85 -17.25
CA ALA A 53 13.38 -3.41 -16.33
C ALA A 53 13.09 -3.05 -14.86
N VAL A 54 12.62 -1.82 -14.59
CA VAL A 54 12.20 -1.39 -13.25
C VAL A 54 10.97 -2.18 -12.78
N ILE A 55 9.98 -2.39 -13.65
CA ILE A 55 8.80 -3.24 -13.34
C ILE A 55 9.24 -4.67 -13.01
N SER A 56 10.13 -5.24 -13.83
CA SER A 56 10.68 -6.58 -13.61
C SER A 56 11.43 -6.68 -12.27
N HIS A 57 12.18 -5.64 -11.90
CA HIS A 57 12.84 -5.57 -10.60
C HIS A 57 11.84 -5.57 -9.44
N PHE A 58 10.81 -4.73 -9.49
CA PHE A 58 9.77 -4.71 -8.46
C PHE A 58 9.05 -6.06 -8.34
N LYS A 59 8.69 -6.67 -9.47
CA LYS A 59 8.09 -8.02 -9.48
C LYS A 59 8.98 -9.06 -8.83
N PHE A 60 10.27 -9.04 -9.16
CA PHE A 60 11.25 -9.98 -8.60
C PHE A 60 11.33 -9.87 -7.07
N VAL A 61 11.49 -8.65 -6.54
CA VAL A 61 11.61 -8.44 -5.08
C VAL A 61 10.32 -8.76 -4.33
N ALA A 62 9.17 -8.67 -4.99
CA ALA A 62 7.87 -9.00 -4.43
C ALA A 62 7.44 -10.47 -4.66
N GLY A 63 8.33 -11.31 -5.19
CA GLY A 63 8.05 -12.74 -5.42
C GLY A 63 7.03 -13.01 -6.52
N MET A 64 6.78 -12.04 -7.40
CA MET A 64 5.86 -12.18 -8.54
C MET A 64 6.53 -12.87 -9.73
N ASN A 65 5.75 -13.47 -10.65
CA ASN A 65 6.28 -14.07 -11.86
C ASN A 65 6.70 -12.98 -12.87
N VAL A 66 8.01 -12.77 -13.02
CA VAL A 66 8.59 -11.76 -13.92
C VAL A 66 8.31 -12.06 -15.39
N GLY A 67 8.21 -13.36 -15.77
CA GLY A 67 7.94 -13.79 -17.15
C GLY A 67 6.49 -13.60 -17.59
N GLU A 68 5.54 -13.61 -16.67
CA GLU A 68 4.12 -13.41 -16.97
C GLU A 68 3.81 -11.90 -16.99
N LYS A 69 3.46 -11.40 -18.18
CA LYS A 69 3.21 -9.96 -18.40
C LYS A 69 1.75 -9.63 -18.73
N ARG A 70 0.91 -10.63 -18.97
CA ARG A 70 -0.48 -10.42 -19.40
C ARG A 70 -1.49 -10.52 -18.28
N ARG A 71 -1.31 -11.55 -17.42
CA ARG A 71 -2.23 -11.80 -16.32
C ARG A 71 -2.01 -10.83 -15.19
N SER A 72 -3.09 -10.49 -14.52
CA SER A 72 -3.01 -9.70 -13.30
C SER A 72 -2.24 -10.48 -12.22
N GLN A 73 -1.36 -9.80 -11.51
CA GLN A 73 -0.59 -10.36 -10.41
C GLN A 73 -0.59 -9.39 -9.24
N LEU A 74 -0.59 -9.94 -8.05
CA LEU A 74 -0.42 -9.20 -6.81
C LEU A 74 0.86 -9.67 -6.11
N GLY A 75 1.54 -8.75 -5.46
CA GLY A 75 2.72 -9.03 -4.66
C GLY A 75 2.89 -8.01 -3.55
N SER A 76 3.71 -8.33 -2.56
CA SER A 76 4.05 -7.41 -1.49
C SER A 76 5.46 -7.70 -0.98
N CYS A 77 6.16 -6.65 -0.55
CA CYS A 77 7.47 -6.79 0.08
C CYS A 77 7.80 -5.57 0.95
N ASP A 78 8.77 -5.76 1.83
CA ASP A 78 9.44 -4.65 2.51
C ASP A 78 10.62 -4.22 1.65
N TYR A 79 10.43 -3.12 0.92
CA TYR A 79 11.41 -2.61 -0.04
C TYR A 79 12.48 -1.77 0.64
N ASP A 80 13.73 -2.16 0.46
CA ASP A 80 14.87 -1.43 1.03
C ASP A 80 15.26 -0.25 0.15
N CYS A 81 15.01 0.97 0.64
CA CYS A 81 15.39 2.21 -0.02
C CYS A 81 16.80 2.71 0.34
N GLY A 82 17.54 1.97 1.19
CA GLY A 82 18.87 2.32 1.69
C GLY A 82 18.83 3.11 3.01
N GLU A 83 17.89 4.01 3.20
CA GLU A 83 17.69 4.77 4.45
C GLU A 83 16.65 4.14 5.36
N ALA A 84 15.68 3.46 4.77
CA ALA A 84 14.60 2.79 5.49
C ALA A 84 13.98 1.68 4.64
N LYS A 85 13.34 0.72 5.28
CA LYS A 85 12.46 -0.24 4.62
C LYS A 85 11.07 0.36 4.51
N VAL A 86 10.46 0.21 3.35
CA VAL A 86 9.09 0.68 3.07
C VAL A 86 8.27 -0.52 2.67
N SER A 87 7.21 -0.80 3.39
CA SER A 87 6.27 -1.85 3.01
C SER A 87 5.48 -1.40 1.79
N ILE A 88 5.54 -2.18 0.72
CA ILE A 88 4.84 -1.88 -0.53
C ILE A 88 3.99 -3.07 -0.98
N ARG A 89 2.87 -2.75 -1.61
CA ARG A 89 2.03 -3.70 -2.33
C ARG A 89 2.05 -3.36 -3.80
N LEU A 90 2.13 -4.39 -4.61
CA LEU A 90 2.26 -4.31 -6.05
C LEU A 90 1.06 -4.96 -6.73
N SER A 91 0.55 -4.32 -7.76
CA SER A 91 -0.45 -4.89 -8.65
C SER A 91 -0.01 -4.65 -10.09
N SER A 92 0.19 -5.71 -10.86
CA SER A 92 0.56 -5.61 -12.26
C SER A 92 -0.51 -6.23 -13.16
N VAL A 93 -0.66 -5.68 -14.36
CA VAL A 93 -1.52 -6.21 -15.40
C VAL A 93 -1.02 -5.79 -16.78
N GLY A 94 -1.08 -6.69 -17.75
CA GLY A 94 -0.73 -6.38 -19.13
C GLY A 94 -1.87 -5.72 -19.89
N ASP A 95 -1.53 -4.77 -20.77
CA ASP A 95 -2.47 -4.22 -21.74
C ASP A 95 -2.64 -5.13 -22.98
N TYR A 96 -3.57 -4.77 -23.87
CA TYR A 96 -3.83 -5.52 -25.10
C TYR A 96 -2.63 -5.60 -26.05
N ARG A 97 -1.64 -4.71 -25.92
CA ARG A 97 -0.40 -4.68 -26.70
C ARG A 97 0.70 -5.56 -26.10
N GLY A 98 0.51 -6.04 -24.88
CA GLY A 98 1.48 -6.84 -24.14
C GLY A 98 2.45 -6.00 -23.28
N PHE A 99 2.18 -4.70 -23.10
CA PHE A 99 2.92 -3.87 -22.17
C PHE A 99 2.31 -3.97 -20.77
N GLU A 100 3.15 -4.10 -19.78
CA GLU A 100 2.74 -4.30 -18.39
C GLU A 100 2.65 -2.95 -17.67
N SER A 101 1.52 -2.70 -17.03
CA SER A 101 1.37 -1.60 -16.05
C SER A 101 1.66 -2.11 -14.65
N LEU A 102 2.15 -1.23 -13.78
CA LEU A 102 2.37 -1.53 -12.37
C LEU A 102 1.82 -0.41 -11.50
N VAL A 103 1.06 -0.81 -10.50
CA VAL A 103 0.65 0.07 -9.39
C VAL A 103 1.39 -0.37 -8.14
N ILE A 104 2.06 0.57 -7.50
CA ILE A 104 2.77 0.36 -6.23
C ILE A 104 2.06 1.18 -5.18
N ARG A 105 1.47 0.52 -4.18
CA ARG A 105 0.89 1.15 -3.01
C ARG A 105 1.89 1.15 -1.87
N LEU A 106 2.16 2.32 -1.30
CA LEU A 106 2.96 2.44 -0.11
C LEU A 106 2.07 2.18 1.11
N LEU A 107 2.45 1.20 1.91
CA LEU A 107 1.78 0.91 3.17
C LEU A 107 2.42 1.79 4.24
N HIS A 108 1.60 2.43 5.04
CA HIS A 108 2.08 3.32 6.09
C HIS A 108 2.43 2.51 7.34
N ASP A 109 3.54 2.88 7.98
CA ASP A 109 3.90 2.37 9.30
C ASP A 109 2.95 2.90 10.38
N GLU A 110 2.89 2.20 11.52
CA GLU A 110 1.98 2.43 12.65
C GLU A 110 2.10 3.84 13.28
N ASP A 111 3.20 4.54 13.07
CA ASP A 111 3.59 5.75 13.80
C ASP A 111 2.88 7.05 13.36
N ARG A 112 1.85 6.98 12.52
CA ARG A 112 1.08 8.18 12.23
C ARG A 112 0.20 8.53 13.42
N GLU A 113 0.53 9.65 14.06
CA GLU A 113 -0.32 10.29 15.07
C GLU A 113 -1.73 10.51 14.50
N LEU A 114 -2.70 9.79 15.07
CA LEU A 114 -4.09 9.89 14.64
C LEU A 114 -4.65 11.25 15.04
N ARG A 115 -4.96 12.08 14.06
CA ARG A 115 -5.65 13.35 14.27
C ARG A 115 -7.13 13.15 13.98
N PHE A 116 -7.95 13.24 15.01
CA PHE A 116 -9.40 13.21 14.88
C PHE A 116 -9.93 14.63 14.76
N TRP A 117 -10.96 14.82 13.93
CA TRP A 117 -11.66 16.11 13.81
C TRP A 117 -12.31 16.56 15.12
N PHE A 118 -12.59 15.61 16.01
CA PHE A 118 -13.20 15.85 17.32
C PHE A 118 -12.45 15.05 18.38
N GLU A 119 -12.24 15.63 19.56
CA GLU A 119 -11.62 14.98 20.72
C GLU A 119 -12.53 13.93 21.39
N GLN A 120 -13.22 13.11 20.60
CA GLN A 120 -14.21 12.12 21.10
C GLN A 120 -13.62 10.73 21.37
N LEU A 121 -12.34 10.54 21.10
CA LEU A 121 -11.69 9.22 21.28
C LEU A 121 -11.83 8.66 22.72
N PRO A 122 -11.68 9.46 23.80
CA PRO A 122 -11.87 8.99 25.16
C PRO A 122 -13.31 8.51 25.44
N GLU A 123 -14.30 9.17 24.89
CA GLU A 123 -15.70 8.78 25.01
C GLU A 123 -16.00 7.50 24.21
N LEU A 124 -15.49 7.41 23.00
CA LEU A 124 -15.64 6.23 22.15
C LEU A 124 -15.04 4.99 22.83
N ARG A 125 -13.86 5.14 23.43
CA ARG A 125 -13.22 4.07 24.21
C ARG A 125 -14.10 3.58 25.37
N LYS A 126 -14.80 4.47 26.06
CA LYS A 126 -15.71 4.10 27.15
C LYS A 126 -16.95 3.36 26.65
N LYS A 127 -17.44 3.69 25.46
CA LYS A 127 -18.63 3.09 24.86
C LYS A 127 -18.39 1.69 24.27
N ILE A 128 -17.16 1.37 23.89
CA ILE A 128 -16.82 0.03 23.37
C ILE A 128 -16.88 -0.99 24.50
N GLN A 129 -17.78 -1.96 24.35
CA GLN A 129 -17.95 -3.08 25.26
C GLN A 129 -17.10 -4.29 24.83
N ALA A 130 -16.86 -5.23 25.74
CA ALA A 130 -16.09 -6.44 25.45
C ALA A 130 -16.81 -7.43 24.49
N ARG A 131 -18.12 -7.25 24.28
CA ARG A 131 -18.94 -8.10 23.41
C ARG A 131 -19.83 -7.21 22.55
N GLY A 132 -19.98 -7.59 21.29
CA GLY A 132 -20.82 -6.86 20.33
C GLY A 132 -20.29 -6.90 18.91
N LEU A 133 -21.06 -6.36 18.01
CA LEU A 133 -20.65 -6.08 16.63
C LEU A 133 -20.45 -4.58 16.49
N TYR A 134 -19.29 -4.19 15.98
CA TYR A 134 -18.96 -2.79 15.69
C TYR A 134 -18.74 -2.60 14.20
N LEU A 135 -19.50 -1.71 13.60
CA LEU A 135 -19.43 -1.40 12.18
C LEU A 135 -18.72 -0.06 11.96
N PHE A 136 -17.59 -0.08 11.22
CA PHE A 136 -16.86 1.11 10.78
C PHE A 136 -17.22 1.41 9.34
N SER A 137 -17.94 2.49 9.09
CA SER A 137 -18.41 2.88 7.76
C SER A 137 -17.96 4.29 7.39
N GLY A 138 -17.68 4.50 6.12
CA GLY A 138 -17.26 5.79 5.58
C GLY A 138 -16.56 5.65 4.22
N PRO A 139 -16.24 6.76 3.53
CA PRO A 139 -15.54 6.76 2.26
C PRO A 139 -14.17 6.09 2.30
N VAL A 140 -13.60 5.78 1.13
CA VAL A 140 -12.21 5.32 1.02
C VAL A 140 -11.27 6.41 1.56
N GLY A 141 -10.25 6.02 2.32
CA GLY A 141 -9.28 6.96 2.91
C GLY A 141 -9.77 7.72 4.15
N SER A 142 -11.00 7.47 4.64
CA SER A 142 -11.55 8.14 5.84
C SER A 142 -10.99 7.65 7.17
N GLY A 143 -10.02 6.73 7.17
CA GLY A 143 -9.37 6.23 8.38
C GLY A 143 -10.13 5.13 9.13
N LYS A 144 -11.08 4.43 8.49
CA LYS A 144 -11.84 3.33 9.12
C LYS A 144 -10.95 2.26 9.74
N THR A 145 -10.05 1.71 8.93
CA THR A 145 -9.10 0.67 9.34
C THR A 145 -8.19 1.17 10.44
N THR A 146 -7.68 2.38 10.30
CA THR A 146 -6.82 3.02 11.30
C THR A 146 -7.52 3.21 12.64
N LEU A 147 -8.77 3.70 12.63
CA LEU A 147 -9.57 3.85 13.84
C LEU A 147 -9.88 2.49 14.49
N MET A 148 -10.24 1.49 13.68
CA MET A 148 -10.52 0.13 14.17
C MET A 148 -9.31 -0.46 14.89
N TYR A 149 -8.13 -0.39 14.30
CA TYR A 149 -6.89 -0.87 14.92
C TYR A 149 -6.55 -0.12 16.20
N HIS A 150 -6.63 1.21 16.16
CA HIS A 150 -6.35 2.02 17.33
C HIS A 150 -7.27 1.68 18.52
N LEU A 151 -8.56 1.50 18.26
CA LEU A 151 -9.52 1.09 19.29
C LEU A 151 -9.27 -0.34 19.78
N ALA A 152 -8.90 -1.25 18.88
CA ALA A 152 -8.54 -2.62 19.24
C ALA A 152 -7.31 -2.65 20.16
N GLN A 153 -6.27 -1.93 19.84
CA GLN A 153 -5.07 -1.81 20.69
C GLN A 153 -5.41 -1.22 22.07
N LEU A 154 -6.18 -0.13 22.10
CA LEU A 154 -6.53 0.54 23.36
C LEU A 154 -7.42 -0.32 24.26
N LYS A 155 -8.33 -1.11 23.69
CA LYS A 155 -9.35 -1.85 24.47
C LYS A 155 -8.93 -3.28 24.80
N PHE A 156 -8.20 -3.92 23.89
CA PHE A 156 -7.86 -5.33 23.97
C PHE A 156 -6.36 -5.57 24.16
N SER A 157 -5.64 -4.57 24.67
CA SER A 157 -4.22 -4.71 25.04
C SER A 157 -4.04 -5.90 26.00
N GLY A 158 -3.10 -6.78 25.67
CA GLY A 158 -2.85 -8.02 26.43
C GLY A 158 -3.81 -9.18 26.15
N GLN A 159 -4.75 -9.01 25.22
CA GLN A 159 -5.60 -10.09 24.72
C GLN A 159 -5.14 -10.47 23.29
N GLN A 160 -5.42 -11.72 22.90
CA GLN A 160 -5.17 -12.13 21.54
C GLN A 160 -6.25 -11.55 20.62
N VAL A 161 -5.84 -10.69 19.70
CA VAL A 161 -6.70 -10.12 18.66
C VAL A 161 -6.35 -10.80 17.34
N MET A 162 -7.36 -11.13 16.55
CA MET A 162 -7.22 -11.67 15.20
C MET A 162 -7.98 -10.80 14.23
N SER A 163 -7.36 -10.50 13.09
CA SER A 163 -8.03 -9.86 11.95
C SER A 163 -8.04 -10.77 10.72
N ILE A 164 -9.03 -10.56 9.86
CA ILE A 164 -9.10 -11.16 8.51
C ILE A 164 -9.28 -10.00 7.55
N GLU A 165 -8.36 -9.85 6.62
CA GLU A 165 -8.23 -8.66 5.78
C GLU A 165 -8.00 -9.01 4.31
N ASP A 166 -8.49 -8.15 3.42
CA ASP A 166 -8.30 -8.26 1.97
C ASP A 166 -7.84 -6.92 1.36
N PRO A 167 -6.53 -6.71 1.39
CA PRO A 167 -5.45 -7.32 2.16
C PRO A 167 -5.16 -6.56 3.47
N VAL A 168 -4.14 -7.01 4.21
CA VAL A 168 -3.58 -6.26 5.34
C VAL A 168 -3.04 -4.91 4.86
N GLU A 169 -3.61 -3.81 5.38
CA GLU A 169 -3.22 -2.43 5.04
C GLU A 169 -2.23 -1.83 6.03
N ILE A 170 -2.35 -2.19 7.30
CA ILE A 170 -1.53 -1.69 8.41
C ILE A 170 -0.99 -2.91 9.15
N LYS A 171 0.33 -3.02 9.26
CA LYS A 171 0.96 -4.10 10.02
C LYS A 171 0.83 -3.83 11.51
N GLN A 172 0.41 -4.85 12.28
CA GLN A 172 0.21 -4.79 13.73
C GLN A 172 0.86 -6.00 14.39
N GLU A 173 2.03 -5.83 14.98
CA GLU A 173 2.75 -6.93 15.64
C GLU A 173 1.98 -7.54 16.81
N ALA A 174 1.11 -6.75 17.44
CA ALA A 174 0.30 -7.20 18.59
C ALA A 174 -0.93 -8.05 18.20
N MET A 175 -1.18 -8.26 16.88
CA MET A 175 -2.36 -8.97 16.36
C MET A 175 -1.96 -10.12 15.44
N LEU A 176 -2.78 -11.15 15.39
CA LEU A 176 -2.69 -12.18 14.37
C LEU A 176 -3.49 -11.73 13.14
N GLN A 177 -2.79 -11.27 12.11
CA GLN A 177 -3.39 -10.76 10.90
C GLN A 177 -3.42 -11.85 9.82
N LEU A 178 -4.60 -12.24 9.39
CA LEU A 178 -4.83 -13.20 8.32
C LEU A 178 -5.23 -12.45 7.05
N GLN A 179 -4.49 -12.65 5.98
CA GLN A 179 -4.81 -12.09 4.67
C GLN A 179 -5.59 -13.11 3.85
N LEU A 180 -6.69 -12.67 3.24
CA LEU A 180 -7.39 -13.48 2.25
C LEU A 180 -6.50 -13.62 1.01
N ASN A 181 -6.32 -14.85 0.56
CA ASN A 181 -5.67 -15.15 -0.71
C ASN A 181 -6.75 -15.53 -1.71
N GLU A 182 -6.80 -14.86 -2.84
CA GLU A 182 -7.58 -15.35 -3.97
C GLU A 182 -6.93 -16.65 -4.47
N THR A 183 -7.68 -17.74 -4.40
CA THR A 183 -7.30 -19.06 -4.96
C THR A 183 -7.48 -19.09 -6.46
#